data_35826d3c99f1427764e3877a703791fc
#
_entry.id   35826d3c99f1427764e3877a703791fc
#
_cell.length_a   1.000
_cell.length_b   1.000
_cell.length_c   1.000
_cell.angle_alpha   90.00
_cell.angle_beta   90.00
_cell.angle_gamma   90.00
#
_symmetry.space_group_name_H-M   'P 1'
#
loop_
_entity.id
_entity.type
_entity.pdbx_description
1 polymer ?
#
loop_
_entity_poly.entity_id
_entity_poly.type
_entity_poly.pdbx_seq_one_letter_code
_entity_poly.pdbx_strand_id
1 'polypeptide(L)'
;MSTSQVGIFNVTFEPGCRNNWHIHHAKSGGGQILICIAGRGYYQEEGKEAVEMKPGDCVNIPAEVKHWHGAAPDEWFSHLAIEVLGEETSSEWCETVTDEIYEN
;
A
#
# COMPACT_ATOMS: atom_id res chain seq x y z
N MET A 1 -17.84 -26.69 -2.17
CA MET A 1 -18.16 -25.29 -1.88
C MET A 1 -16.94 -24.44 -2.06
N SER A 2 -17.02 -23.47 -2.89
CA SER A 2 -15.91 -22.53 -2.96
C SER A 2 -16.22 -21.37 -2.02
N THR A 3 -15.24 -21.01 -1.23
CA THR A 3 -15.33 -19.85 -0.41
C THR A 3 -14.41 -18.79 -1.02
N SER A 4 -15.00 -17.66 -1.30
CA SER A 4 -14.19 -16.51 -1.68
C SER A 4 -13.90 -15.74 -0.42
N GLN A 5 -12.64 -15.63 -0.07
CA GLN A 5 -12.21 -14.86 1.08
C GLN A 5 -11.37 -13.71 0.62
N VAL A 6 -11.69 -12.54 1.15
CA VAL A 6 -10.89 -11.34 0.93
C VAL A 6 -10.08 -11.11 2.19
N GLY A 7 -8.78 -11.00 2.04
CA GLY A 7 -7.91 -10.64 3.15
C GLY A 7 -8.04 -9.15 3.45
N ILE A 8 -8.37 -8.80 4.69
CA ILE A 8 -8.45 -7.41 5.13
C ILE A 8 -7.53 -7.27 6.33
N PHE A 9 -6.58 -6.34 6.25
CA PHE A 9 -5.59 -6.10 7.29
C PHE A 9 -5.62 -4.66 7.71
N ASN A 10 -5.48 -4.43 9.01
CA ASN A 10 -5.25 -3.09 9.53
C ASN A 10 -3.74 -2.90 9.66
N VAL A 11 -3.22 -1.89 8.99
CA VAL A 11 -1.79 -1.57 8.99
C VAL A 11 -1.62 -0.19 9.60
N THR A 12 -0.77 -0.09 10.62
CA THR A 12 -0.52 1.17 11.31
C THR A 12 0.97 1.48 11.27
N PHE A 13 1.31 2.69 10.85
CA PHE A 13 2.67 3.19 10.82
C PHE A 13 2.83 4.31 11.84
N GLU A 14 3.93 4.29 12.59
CA GLU A 14 4.34 5.42 13.40
C GLU A 14 4.81 6.57 12.51
N PRO A 15 4.79 7.82 13.02
CA PRO A 15 5.29 8.96 12.23
C PRO A 15 6.66 8.68 11.63
N GLY A 16 6.81 8.97 10.36
CA GLY A 16 8.05 8.76 9.63
C GLY A 16 8.33 7.35 9.18
N CYS A 17 7.52 6.37 9.56
CA CYS A 17 7.73 4.98 9.18
C CYS A 17 7.07 4.67 7.84
N ARG A 18 7.72 3.81 7.07
CA ARG A 18 7.25 3.40 5.74
C ARG A 18 7.73 1.99 5.45
N ASN A 19 7.05 1.31 4.55
CA ASN A 19 7.51 0.00 4.12
C ASN A 19 8.48 0.14 2.93
N ASN A 20 9.02 -0.99 2.50
CA ASN A 20 9.88 -1.04 1.33
C ASN A 20 9.04 -0.94 0.06
N TRP A 21 9.70 -0.60 -1.05
CA TRP A 21 9.10 -0.82 -2.36
C TRP A 21 8.69 -2.29 -2.46
N HIS A 22 7.54 -2.55 -3.01
CA HIS A 22 7.07 -3.93 -3.19
C HIS A 22 6.06 -4.04 -4.33
N ILE A 23 5.84 -5.26 -4.77
CA ILE A 23 4.96 -5.58 -5.89
C ILE A 23 4.06 -6.73 -5.47
N HIS A 24 2.77 -6.61 -5.75
CA HIS A 24 1.83 -7.73 -5.62
C HIS A 24 1.66 -8.35 -7.01
N HIS A 25 2.22 -9.54 -7.19
CA HIS A 25 2.14 -10.25 -8.45
C HIS A 25 0.86 -11.06 -8.54
N ALA A 26 0.30 -11.15 -9.73
CA ALA A 26 -0.83 -12.02 -10.02
C ALA A 26 -0.84 -12.36 -11.51
N LYS A 27 -1.24 -13.58 -11.83
CA LYS A 27 -1.41 -13.99 -13.22
C LYS A 27 -2.60 -13.27 -13.84
N SER A 28 -3.67 -13.10 -13.06
CA SER A 28 -4.84 -12.31 -13.42
C SER A 28 -5.49 -11.80 -12.15
N GLY A 29 -6.19 -10.67 -12.23
CA GLY A 29 -6.77 -10.01 -11.07
C GLY A 29 -5.69 -9.56 -10.09
N GLY A 30 -5.96 -9.66 -8.81
CA GLY A 30 -5.00 -9.33 -7.76
C GLY A 30 -4.90 -7.83 -7.52
N GLY A 31 -3.82 -7.44 -6.82
CA GLY A 31 -3.60 -6.07 -6.40
C GLY A 31 -4.11 -5.82 -4.99
N GLN A 32 -4.21 -4.55 -4.64
CA GLN A 32 -4.55 -4.17 -3.28
C GLN A 32 -5.36 -2.88 -3.27
N ILE A 33 -6.28 -2.77 -2.33
CA ILE A 33 -7.01 -1.53 -2.10
C ILE A 33 -6.62 -1.02 -0.72
N LEU A 34 -6.21 0.25 -0.64
CA LEU A 34 -5.88 0.91 0.62
C LEU A 34 -6.97 1.91 0.96
N ILE A 35 -7.43 1.89 2.21
CA ILE A 35 -8.42 2.86 2.71
C ILE A 35 -7.84 3.47 3.98
N CYS A 36 -7.58 4.77 3.96
CA CYS A 36 -7.09 5.46 5.15
C CYS A 36 -8.23 5.59 6.17
N ILE A 37 -7.96 5.18 7.41
CA ILE A 37 -8.96 5.25 8.48
C ILE A 37 -8.56 6.21 9.58
N ALA A 38 -7.27 6.56 9.70
CA ALA A 38 -6.81 7.49 10.72
C ALA A 38 -5.47 8.08 10.34
N GLY A 39 -5.24 9.31 10.77
CA GLY A 39 -3.97 9.99 10.57
C GLY A 39 -3.75 10.47 9.15
N ARG A 40 -2.48 10.52 8.75
CA ARG A 40 -2.08 11.00 7.44
C ARG A 40 -0.87 10.22 6.94
N GLY A 41 -0.90 9.82 5.70
CA GLY A 41 0.21 9.07 5.10
C GLY A 41 0.33 9.30 3.63
N TYR A 42 1.21 8.52 3.02
CA TYR A 42 1.51 8.63 1.59
C TYR A 42 1.50 7.27 0.93
N TYR A 43 1.22 7.31 -0.35
CA TYR A 43 1.32 6.18 -1.25
C TYR A 43 2.02 6.67 -2.52
N GLN A 44 2.95 5.88 -3.04
CA GLN A 44 3.64 6.24 -4.28
C GLN A 44 3.86 5.01 -5.16
N GLU A 45 3.48 5.14 -6.43
CA GLU A 45 3.86 4.18 -7.46
C GLU A 45 5.19 4.60 -8.07
N GLU A 46 6.02 3.63 -8.43
CA GLU A 46 7.28 3.91 -9.09
C GLU A 46 7.06 4.75 -10.35
N GLY A 47 7.83 5.81 -10.49
CA GLY A 47 7.74 6.72 -11.63
C GLY A 47 6.66 7.79 -11.54
N LYS A 48 5.94 7.83 -10.43
CA LYS A 48 4.88 8.83 -10.20
C LYS A 48 5.14 9.61 -8.92
N GLU A 49 4.41 10.70 -8.74
CA GLU A 49 4.49 11.48 -7.51
C GLU A 49 3.77 10.78 -6.37
N ALA A 50 4.22 11.02 -5.15
CA ALA A 50 3.56 10.51 -3.96
C ALA A 50 2.19 11.17 -3.81
N VAL A 51 1.22 10.37 -3.35
CA VAL A 51 -0.16 10.82 -3.11
C VAL A 51 -0.40 10.81 -1.61
N GLU A 52 -0.87 11.94 -1.09
CA GLU A 52 -1.26 12.04 0.31
C GLU A 52 -2.59 11.34 0.55
N MET A 53 -2.66 10.59 1.65
CA MET A 53 -3.89 9.91 2.06
C MET A 53 -4.37 10.46 3.40
N LYS A 54 -5.64 10.76 3.47
CA LYS A 54 -6.34 11.21 4.68
C LYS A 54 -7.52 10.28 4.95
N PRO A 55 -8.10 10.32 6.15
CA PRO A 55 -9.24 9.45 6.46
C PRO A 55 -10.35 9.54 5.41
N GLY A 56 -10.76 8.40 4.91
CA GLY A 56 -11.75 8.28 3.84
C GLY A 56 -11.17 8.12 2.46
N ASP A 57 -9.88 8.44 2.26
CA ASP A 57 -9.25 8.27 0.96
C ASP A 57 -9.03 6.80 0.66
N CYS A 58 -9.23 6.44 -0.59
CA CYS A 58 -9.12 5.07 -1.07
C CYS A 58 -8.24 5.04 -2.31
N VAL A 59 -7.32 4.08 -2.35
CA VAL A 59 -6.43 3.89 -3.50
C VAL A 59 -6.54 2.44 -3.96
N ASN A 60 -6.74 2.25 -5.26
CA ASN A 60 -6.69 0.93 -5.87
C ASN A 60 -5.33 0.75 -6.54
N ILE A 61 -4.58 -0.25 -6.07
CA ILE A 61 -3.26 -0.56 -6.61
C ILE A 61 -3.38 -1.83 -7.43
N PRO A 62 -3.27 -1.75 -8.76
CA PRO A 62 -3.32 -2.95 -9.60
C PRO A 62 -2.16 -3.89 -9.29
N ALA A 63 -2.34 -5.17 -9.61
CA ALA A 63 -1.23 -6.12 -9.55
C ALA A 63 -0.09 -5.67 -10.45
N GLU A 64 1.11 -6.09 -10.15
CA GLU A 64 2.34 -5.82 -10.91
C GLU A 64 2.85 -4.38 -10.79
N VAL A 65 2.22 -3.54 -9.99
CA VAL A 65 2.66 -2.15 -9.78
C VAL A 65 3.58 -2.08 -8.57
N LYS A 66 4.79 -1.58 -8.79
CA LYS A 66 5.77 -1.37 -7.73
C LYS A 66 5.42 -0.09 -6.97
N HIS A 67 5.28 -0.20 -5.67
CA HIS A 67 4.81 0.92 -4.83
C HIS A 67 5.30 0.79 -3.40
N TRP A 68 5.09 1.85 -2.63
CA TRP A 68 5.27 1.85 -1.17
C TRP A 68 4.19 2.72 -0.53
N HIS A 69 4.00 2.54 0.77
CA HIS A 69 3.16 3.41 1.58
C HIS A 69 3.74 3.56 2.98
N GLY A 70 3.36 4.64 3.66
CA GLY A 70 3.89 4.93 4.97
C GLY A 70 3.27 6.18 5.56
N ALA A 71 3.61 6.46 6.81
CA ALA A 71 3.09 7.60 7.56
C ALA A 71 3.76 8.90 7.14
N ALA A 72 3.05 10.01 7.35
CA ALA A 72 3.66 11.33 7.26
C ALA A 72 4.74 11.50 8.32
N PRO A 73 5.66 12.45 8.17
CA PRO A 73 6.75 12.63 9.13
C PRO A 73 6.28 12.98 10.55
N ASP A 74 5.12 13.59 10.68
CA ASP A 74 4.61 14.15 11.94
C ASP A 74 3.29 13.55 12.41
N GLU A 75 2.79 12.51 11.73
CA GLU A 75 1.53 11.88 12.10
C GLU A 75 1.57 10.37 11.94
N TRP A 76 0.80 9.69 12.77
CA TRP A 76 0.50 8.27 12.58
C TRP A 76 -0.35 8.10 11.32
N PHE A 77 -0.29 6.92 10.75
CA PHE A 77 -1.10 6.58 9.59
C PHE A 77 -1.62 5.16 9.75
N SER A 78 -2.94 5.02 9.75
CA SER A 78 -3.58 3.72 9.77
C SER A 78 -4.44 3.55 8.54
N HIS A 79 -4.30 2.41 7.88
CA HIS A 79 -5.13 2.11 6.74
C HIS A 79 -5.57 0.65 6.75
N LEU A 80 -6.68 0.38 6.11
CA LEU A 80 -7.06 -0.98 5.78
C LEU A 80 -6.38 -1.35 4.48
N ALA A 81 -5.86 -2.56 4.43
CA ALA A 81 -5.31 -3.13 3.21
C ALA A 81 -6.21 -4.30 2.82
N ILE A 82 -6.84 -4.20 1.67
CA ILE A 82 -7.75 -5.22 1.16
C ILE A 82 -7.07 -5.89 -0.02
N GLU A 83 -6.82 -7.19 0.10
CA GLU A 83 -6.22 -7.95 -0.99
C GLU A 83 -7.28 -8.36 -1.97
N VAL A 84 -7.10 -7.97 -3.23
CA VAL A 84 -8.02 -8.33 -4.31
C VAL A 84 -7.71 -9.75 -4.76
N LEU A 85 -8.75 -10.54 -4.95
CA LEU A 85 -8.61 -11.92 -5.39
C LEU A 85 -7.96 -11.98 -6.79
N GLY A 86 -7.09 -12.93 -6.97
CA GLY A 86 -6.40 -13.14 -8.24
C GLY A 86 -5.84 -14.55 -8.33
N GLU A 87 -5.30 -14.88 -9.50
CA GLU A 87 -4.68 -16.17 -9.77
C GLU A 87 -3.18 -16.10 -9.53
N GLU A 88 -2.64 -17.12 -8.87
CA GLU A 88 -1.20 -17.26 -8.63
C GLU A 88 -0.60 -15.98 -8.03
N THR A 89 -1.20 -15.51 -6.95
CA THR A 89 -0.76 -14.28 -6.30
C THR A 89 0.49 -14.52 -5.44
N SER A 90 1.37 -13.52 -5.41
CA SER A 90 2.55 -13.51 -4.56
C SER A 90 2.96 -12.07 -4.30
N SER A 91 3.79 -11.87 -3.27
CA SER A 91 4.32 -10.55 -2.98
C SER A 91 5.83 -10.58 -3.13
N GLU A 92 6.37 -9.53 -3.72
CA GLU A 92 7.82 -9.36 -3.87
C GLU A 92 8.24 -8.10 -3.12
N TRP A 93 9.14 -8.27 -2.15
CA TRP A 93 9.71 -7.13 -1.42
C TRP A 93 10.96 -6.67 -2.15
N CYS A 94 11.03 -5.39 -2.41
CA CYS A 94 12.10 -4.77 -3.17
C CYS A 94 12.99 -3.92 -2.25
N GLU A 95 13.64 -2.91 -2.80
CA GLU A 95 14.57 -2.08 -2.04
C GLU A 95 13.85 -1.15 -1.06
N THR A 96 14.61 -0.62 -0.11
CA THR A 96 14.07 0.35 0.83
C THR A 96 13.74 1.66 0.13
N VAL A 97 12.76 2.37 0.68
CA VAL A 97 12.45 3.73 0.22
C VAL A 97 13.43 4.67 0.90
N THR A 98 14.25 5.33 0.11
CA THR A 98 15.28 6.24 0.64
C THR A 98 14.65 7.49 1.22
N ASP A 99 15.35 8.15 2.13
CA ASP A 99 14.89 9.43 2.69
C ASP A 99 14.65 10.46 1.59
N GLU A 100 15.50 10.46 0.57
CA GLU A 100 15.38 11.37 -0.56
C GLU A 100 14.04 11.20 -1.28
N ILE A 101 13.61 9.96 -1.50
CA ILE A 101 12.32 9.68 -2.13
C ILE A 101 11.17 10.04 -1.20
N TYR A 102 11.29 9.66 0.07
CA TYR A 102 10.25 9.87 1.07
C TYR A 102 9.99 11.35 1.33
N GLU A 103 11.03 12.16 1.38
CA GLU A 103 10.93 13.59 1.70
C GLU A 103 10.58 14.47 0.51
N ASN A 104 10.45 13.89 -0.64
CA ASN A 104 10.22 14.64 -1.87
C ASN A 104 8.76 15.05 -2.05
#